data_90388091757f627c68ad996419cd4e00
#
_entry.id   90388091757f627c68ad996419cd4e00
#
_cell.length_a   1.000
_cell.length_b   1.000
_cell.length_c   1.000
_cell.angle_alpha   90.00
_cell.angle_beta   90.00
_cell.angle_gamma   90.00
#
_symmetry.space_group_name_H-M   'P 1'
#
loop_
_entity.id
_entity.type
_entity.pdbx_description
1 polymer ?
#
loop_
_entity_poly.entity_id
_entity_poly.type
_entity_poly.pdbx_seq_one_letter_code
_entity_poly.pdbx_strand_id
1 'polypeptide(L)'
;MGYRVIATARSIDRSDDDDILAIAGDIAEPETAERVIAAGIDRFGRIDTLVNNAGIFISKPFTGYTGEDFAAVLGVNIAGFFHITQLAVAEMQKRGSGHIVQVTTSLVAHPNAALPAALAALTKGGLSAVTRSLAIEYASRGIRVNADSPGVIKTPMHPLETHEALGALHPVGRMGEIADIVESILYLESASFVTGEILHVDGGQSAGH
;
A
#
# COMPACT_ATOMS: atom_id res chain seq x y z
N MET A 1 -8.92 16.72 -9.10
CA MET A 1 -7.51 16.98 -8.75
C MET A 1 -6.57 16.88 -9.96
N GLY A 2 -7.04 16.43 -11.13
CA GLY A 2 -6.26 16.39 -12.37
C GLY A 2 -5.18 15.30 -12.43
N TYR A 3 -5.30 14.25 -11.61
CA TYR A 3 -4.45 13.08 -11.74
C TYR A 3 -4.92 12.18 -12.88
N ARG A 4 -3.95 11.62 -13.62
CA ARG A 4 -4.16 10.48 -14.50
C ARG A 4 -3.75 9.22 -13.77
N VAL A 5 -4.60 8.20 -13.78
CA VAL A 5 -4.46 7.02 -12.91
C VAL A 5 -4.27 5.77 -13.75
N ILE A 6 -3.28 4.96 -13.35
CA ILE A 6 -3.17 3.58 -13.82
C ILE A 6 -3.58 2.69 -12.65
N ALA A 7 -4.69 2.00 -12.79
CA ALA A 7 -5.22 1.12 -11.76
C ALA A 7 -5.03 -0.34 -12.18
N THR A 8 -4.52 -1.17 -11.26
CA THR A 8 -4.39 -2.62 -11.50
C THR A 8 -5.00 -3.43 -10.38
N ALA A 9 -5.71 -4.48 -10.75
CA ALA A 9 -6.22 -5.52 -9.87
C ALA A 9 -6.38 -6.82 -10.65
N ARG A 10 -6.52 -7.95 -9.95
CA ARG A 10 -6.76 -9.27 -10.61
C ARG A 10 -7.99 -9.26 -11.50
N SER A 11 -9.04 -8.54 -11.03
CA SER A 11 -10.24 -8.29 -11.80
C SER A 11 -10.57 -6.81 -11.67
N ILE A 12 -10.58 -6.10 -12.78
CA ILE A 12 -10.88 -4.68 -12.86
C ILE A 12 -11.55 -4.39 -14.20
N ASP A 13 -12.67 -3.69 -14.17
CA ASP A 13 -13.38 -3.29 -15.37
C ASP A 13 -12.68 -2.09 -16.01
N ARG A 14 -12.85 -1.96 -17.32
CA ARG A 14 -12.39 -0.79 -18.06
C ARG A 14 -13.14 0.44 -17.55
N SER A 15 -12.44 1.54 -17.37
CA SER A 15 -13.04 2.85 -17.09
C SER A 15 -13.44 3.55 -18.37
N ASP A 16 -14.57 4.26 -18.34
CA ASP A 16 -14.98 5.18 -19.41
C ASP A 16 -14.33 6.56 -19.27
N ASP A 17 -13.61 6.81 -18.17
CA ASP A 17 -12.84 8.03 -17.94
C ASP A 17 -11.48 7.91 -18.64
N ASP A 18 -11.18 8.82 -19.55
CA ASP A 18 -9.93 8.86 -20.32
C ASP A 18 -8.68 9.08 -19.46
N ASP A 19 -8.84 9.63 -18.27
CA ASP A 19 -7.76 9.81 -17.29
C ASP A 19 -7.51 8.56 -16.44
N ILE A 20 -8.28 7.47 -16.62
CA ILE A 20 -8.12 6.20 -15.90
C ILE A 20 -7.79 5.06 -16.86
N LEU A 21 -6.63 4.47 -16.70
CA LEU A 21 -6.21 3.26 -17.41
C LEU A 21 -6.31 2.05 -16.47
N ALA A 22 -7.29 1.18 -16.69
CA ALA A 22 -7.49 -0.06 -15.93
C ALA A 22 -6.77 -1.23 -16.59
N ILE A 23 -5.95 -1.97 -15.83
CA ILE A 23 -5.17 -3.12 -16.31
C ILE A 23 -5.38 -4.31 -15.39
N ALA A 24 -6.03 -5.36 -15.88
CA ALA A 24 -6.19 -6.59 -15.11
C ALA A 24 -4.89 -7.40 -15.05
N GLY A 25 -4.56 -7.92 -13.86
CA GLY A 25 -3.40 -8.78 -13.66
C GLY A 25 -3.14 -9.08 -12.19
N ASP A 26 -2.46 -10.19 -11.92
CA ASP A 26 -1.98 -10.50 -10.58
C ASP A 26 -0.64 -9.78 -10.36
N ILE A 27 -0.58 -8.94 -9.35
CA ILE A 27 0.64 -8.16 -9.06
C ILE A 27 1.80 -9.05 -8.57
N ALA A 28 1.50 -10.27 -8.10
CA ALA A 28 2.53 -11.24 -7.75
C ALA A 28 3.37 -11.70 -8.96
N GLU A 29 2.81 -11.56 -10.17
CA GLU A 29 3.47 -11.94 -11.42
C GLU A 29 4.27 -10.76 -11.98
N PRO A 30 5.59 -10.93 -12.25
CA PRO A 30 6.46 -9.84 -12.75
C PRO A 30 5.92 -9.22 -14.05
N GLU A 31 5.35 -10.03 -14.94
CA GLU A 31 4.79 -9.58 -16.23
C GLU A 31 3.63 -8.59 -16.05
N THR A 32 2.92 -8.66 -14.93
CA THR A 32 1.88 -7.66 -14.62
C THR A 32 2.50 -6.30 -14.34
N ALA A 33 3.57 -6.25 -13.54
CA ALA A 33 4.28 -5.01 -13.28
C ALA A 33 4.85 -4.39 -14.56
N GLU A 34 5.45 -5.22 -15.44
CA GLU A 34 5.97 -4.79 -16.74
C GLU A 34 4.87 -4.17 -17.61
N ARG A 35 3.72 -4.85 -17.76
CA ARG A 35 2.59 -4.34 -18.54
C ARG A 35 2.04 -3.04 -17.99
N VAL A 36 1.89 -2.94 -16.66
CA VAL A 36 1.34 -1.74 -15.99
C VAL A 36 2.23 -0.53 -16.23
N ILE A 37 3.54 -0.67 -16.00
CA ILE A 37 4.49 0.43 -16.18
C ILE A 37 4.61 0.82 -17.67
N ALA A 38 4.75 -0.16 -18.55
CA ALA A 38 4.87 0.09 -20.00
C ALA A 38 3.63 0.80 -20.55
N ALA A 39 2.42 0.32 -20.23
CA ALA A 39 1.17 0.92 -20.66
C ALA A 39 0.98 2.33 -20.08
N GLY A 40 1.41 2.55 -18.84
CA GLY A 40 1.38 3.88 -18.23
C GLY A 40 2.29 4.89 -18.91
N ILE A 41 3.51 4.47 -19.26
CA ILE A 41 4.45 5.30 -20.01
C ILE A 41 3.92 5.57 -21.42
N ASP A 42 3.40 4.56 -22.10
CA ASP A 42 2.81 4.72 -23.45
C ASP A 42 1.62 5.69 -23.45
N ARG A 43 0.70 5.55 -22.49
CA ARG A 43 -0.53 6.36 -22.41
C ARG A 43 -0.29 7.76 -21.88
N PHE A 44 0.55 7.94 -20.84
CA PHE A 44 0.69 9.17 -20.08
C PHE A 44 2.09 9.79 -20.12
N GLY A 45 3.07 9.08 -20.67
CA GLY A 45 4.45 9.56 -20.85
C GLY A 45 5.31 9.55 -19.59
N ARG A 46 4.73 9.24 -18.40
CA ARG A 46 5.43 9.33 -17.12
C ARG A 46 4.73 8.58 -15.98
N ILE A 47 5.51 8.24 -14.98
CA ILE A 47 5.02 7.82 -13.67
C ILE A 47 5.53 8.83 -12.64
N ASP A 48 4.63 9.52 -11.95
CA ASP A 48 4.99 10.49 -10.90
C ASP A 48 4.88 9.89 -9.52
N THR A 49 3.83 9.11 -9.29
CA THR A 49 3.56 8.50 -7.99
C THR A 49 3.18 7.04 -8.18
N LEU A 50 3.75 6.18 -7.35
CA LEU A 50 3.36 4.78 -7.20
C LEU A 50 2.74 4.59 -5.82
N VAL A 51 1.50 4.09 -5.77
CA VAL A 51 0.85 3.66 -4.52
C VAL A 51 0.80 2.14 -4.47
N ASN A 52 1.62 1.54 -3.63
CA ASN A 52 1.62 0.10 -3.37
C ASN A 52 0.52 -0.24 -2.35
N ASN A 53 -0.72 -0.26 -2.84
CA ASN A 53 -1.90 -0.59 -2.05
C ASN A 53 -2.25 -2.09 -2.09
N ALA A 54 -1.94 -2.78 -3.16
CA ALA A 54 -2.24 -4.21 -3.30
C ALA A 54 -1.69 -5.01 -2.11
N GLY A 55 -2.54 -5.83 -1.52
CA GLY A 55 -2.16 -6.62 -0.36
C GLY A 55 -3.26 -7.59 0.05
N ILE A 56 -2.87 -8.68 0.69
CA ILE A 56 -3.79 -9.62 1.33
C ILE A 56 -3.47 -9.73 2.81
N PHE A 57 -4.51 -10.00 3.56
CA PHE A 57 -4.46 -10.18 5.00
C PHE A 57 -5.08 -11.53 5.39
N ILE A 58 -4.35 -12.33 6.16
CA ILE A 58 -4.82 -13.60 6.71
C ILE A 58 -4.56 -13.57 8.20
N SER A 59 -5.62 -13.66 9.02
CA SER A 59 -5.51 -13.74 10.46
C SER A 59 -5.66 -15.18 10.91
N LYS A 60 -4.62 -15.73 11.50
CA LYS A 60 -4.57 -17.08 12.08
C LYS A 60 -3.55 -17.12 13.23
N PRO A 61 -3.70 -18.01 14.24
CA PRO A 61 -2.58 -18.36 15.11
C PRO A 61 -1.37 -18.80 14.29
N PHE A 62 -0.16 -18.48 14.74
CA PHE A 62 1.07 -18.70 13.96
C PHE A 62 1.22 -20.16 13.50
N THR A 63 0.87 -21.11 14.37
CA THR A 63 0.93 -22.56 14.07
C THR A 63 -0.17 -23.03 13.11
N GLY A 64 -1.13 -22.19 12.80
CA GLY A 64 -2.23 -22.50 11.87
C GLY A 64 -2.00 -22.01 10.44
N TYR A 65 -0.92 -21.28 10.17
CA TYR A 65 -0.56 -20.91 8.80
C TYR A 65 -0.04 -22.10 8.02
N THR A 66 -0.48 -22.20 6.76
CA THR A 66 0.01 -23.20 5.80
C THR A 66 1.10 -22.63 4.92
N GLY A 67 1.81 -23.51 4.19
CA GLY A 67 2.76 -23.09 3.15
C GLY A 67 2.07 -22.28 2.03
N GLU A 68 0.80 -22.56 1.73
CA GLU A 68 0.00 -21.82 0.75
C GLU A 68 -0.33 -20.41 1.24
N ASP A 69 -0.75 -20.26 2.52
CA ASP A 69 -0.95 -18.94 3.13
C ASP A 69 0.33 -18.09 3.04
N PHE A 70 1.45 -18.70 3.38
CA PHE A 70 2.76 -18.03 3.35
C PHE A 70 3.14 -17.60 1.93
N ALA A 71 3.03 -18.51 0.96
CA ALA A 71 3.35 -18.21 -0.44
C ALA A 71 2.45 -17.11 -1.01
N ALA A 72 1.13 -17.17 -0.72
CA ALA A 72 0.18 -16.16 -1.19
C ALA A 72 0.48 -14.77 -0.61
N VAL A 73 0.72 -14.69 0.70
CA VAL A 73 1.04 -13.40 1.34
C VAL A 73 2.35 -12.82 0.86
N LEU A 74 3.39 -13.64 0.70
CA LEU A 74 4.67 -13.19 0.14
C LEU A 74 4.55 -12.78 -1.32
N GLY A 75 3.81 -13.54 -2.12
CA GLY A 75 3.60 -13.23 -3.54
C GLY A 75 2.99 -11.84 -3.72
N VAL A 76 1.86 -11.59 -3.08
CA VAL A 76 1.17 -10.29 -3.26
C VAL A 76 1.88 -9.16 -2.52
N ASN A 77 2.19 -9.33 -1.22
CA ASN A 77 2.64 -8.21 -0.39
C ASN A 77 4.12 -7.86 -0.61
N ILE A 78 4.95 -8.83 -1.01
CA ILE A 78 6.41 -8.62 -1.16
C ILE A 78 6.84 -8.68 -2.62
N ALA A 79 6.57 -9.79 -3.34
CA ALA A 79 6.99 -9.88 -4.73
C ALA A 79 6.30 -8.84 -5.61
N GLY A 80 4.98 -8.63 -5.42
CA GLY A 80 4.23 -7.58 -6.11
C GLY A 80 4.80 -6.19 -5.86
N PHE A 81 5.05 -5.85 -4.59
CA PHE A 81 5.75 -4.61 -4.24
C PHE A 81 7.10 -4.50 -4.97
N PHE A 82 7.92 -5.54 -4.91
CA PHE A 82 9.29 -5.53 -5.46
C PHE A 82 9.29 -5.26 -6.96
N HIS A 83 8.52 -6.04 -7.72
CA HIS A 83 8.51 -5.94 -9.18
C HIS A 83 8.07 -4.57 -9.68
N ILE A 84 6.93 -4.07 -9.21
CA ILE A 84 6.42 -2.79 -9.71
C ILE A 84 7.23 -1.60 -9.21
N THR A 85 7.74 -1.66 -7.97
CA THR A 85 8.54 -0.57 -7.41
C THR A 85 9.87 -0.43 -8.13
N GLN A 86 10.54 -1.54 -8.46
CA GLN A 86 11.80 -1.52 -9.21
C GLN A 86 11.63 -0.82 -10.56
N LEU A 87 10.59 -1.14 -11.30
CA LEU A 87 10.31 -0.55 -12.61
C LEU A 87 9.89 0.92 -12.49
N ALA A 88 9.04 1.26 -11.52
CA ALA A 88 8.62 2.64 -11.30
C ALA A 88 9.80 3.54 -10.91
N VAL A 89 10.68 3.08 -10.00
CA VAL A 89 11.90 3.81 -9.62
C VAL A 89 12.79 4.03 -10.82
N ALA A 90 12.97 3.03 -11.70
CA ALA A 90 13.77 3.19 -12.91
C ALA A 90 13.24 4.31 -13.83
N GLU A 91 11.92 4.43 -13.98
CA GLU A 91 11.30 5.51 -14.74
C GLU A 91 11.41 6.88 -14.04
N MET A 92 11.19 6.91 -12.71
CA MET A 92 11.33 8.14 -11.91
C MET A 92 12.77 8.68 -11.93
N GLN A 93 13.78 7.80 -11.90
CA GLN A 93 15.19 8.19 -11.97
C GLN A 93 15.56 8.91 -13.28
N LYS A 94 14.99 8.53 -14.42
CA LYS A 94 15.22 9.19 -15.71
C LYS A 94 14.85 10.68 -15.68
N ARG A 95 13.96 11.04 -14.75
CA ARG A 95 13.42 12.40 -14.61
C ARG A 95 13.95 13.16 -13.40
N GLY A 96 14.59 12.44 -12.45
CA GLY A 96 15.04 13.02 -11.19
C GLY A 96 13.89 13.46 -10.28
N SER A 97 12.72 12.81 -10.38
CA SER A 97 11.56 13.16 -9.54
C SER A 97 10.58 11.99 -9.46
N GLY A 98 10.03 11.75 -8.27
CA GLY A 98 9.03 10.70 -8.05
C GLY A 98 8.59 10.59 -6.59
N HIS A 99 7.51 9.86 -6.38
CA HIS A 99 7.03 9.54 -5.05
C HIS A 99 6.50 8.11 -4.98
N ILE A 100 6.81 7.41 -3.89
CA ILE A 100 6.31 6.06 -3.62
C ILE A 100 5.62 6.08 -2.27
N VAL A 101 4.41 5.55 -2.22
CA VAL A 101 3.65 5.36 -0.99
C VAL A 101 3.35 3.88 -0.80
N GLN A 102 3.78 3.33 0.33
CA GLN A 102 3.43 1.97 0.75
C GLN A 102 2.17 2.00 1.62
N VAL A 103 1.24 1.08 1.43
CA VAL A 103 0.16 0.85 2.39
C VAL A 103 0.54 -0.30 3.31
N THR A 104 0.83 0.02 4.57
CA THR A 104 1.25 -0.92 5.61
C THR A 104 0.09 -1.30 6.54
N THR A 105 0.26 -1.33 7.85
CA THR A 105 -0.80 -1.55 8.85
C THR A 105 -0.32 -1.15 10.25
N SER A 106 -1.21 -0.61 11.06
CA SER A 106 -0.98 -0.31 12.48
C SER A 106 -0.55 -1.54 13.30
N LEU A 107 -0.91 -2.76 12.88
CA LEU A 107 -0.51 -4.00 13.54
C LEU A 107 1.00 -4.27 13.55
N VAL A 108 1.78 -3.55 12.74
CA VAL A 108 3.25 -3.58 12.80
C VAL A 108 3.76 -2.87 14.05
N ALA A 109 3.18 -1.71 14.36
CA ALA A 109 3.57 -0.89 15.51
C ALA A 109 2.86 -1.36 16.80
N HIS A 110 1.60 -1.82 16.67
CA HIS A 110 0.74 -2.20 17.80
C HIS A 110 0.07 -3.57 17.56
N PRO A 111 0.78 -4.69 17.84
CA PRO A 111 0.20 -6.03 17.73
C PRO A 111 -0.98 -6.23 18.69
N ASN A 112 -2.00 -6.98 18.23
CA ASN A 112 -3.20 -7.26 19.03
C ASN A 112 -3.40 -8.77 19.20
N ALA A 113 -3.46 -9.25 20.43
CA ALA A 113 -3.64 -10.67 20.75
C ALA A 113 -5.00 -11.23 20.24
N ALA A 114 -6.03 -10.39 20.17
CA ALA A 114 -7.34 -10.78 19.63
C ALA A 114 -7.34 -10.87 18.09
N LEU A 115 -6.31 -10.36 17.42
CA LEU A 115 -6.17 -10.36 15.96
C LEU A 115 -4.77 -10.87 15.58
N PRO A 116 -4.49 -12.17 15.71
CA PRO A 116 -3.19 -12.73 15.39
C PRO A 116 -2.90 -12.57 13.89
N ALA A 117 -1.81 -11.87 13.56
CA ALA A 117 -1.52 -11.40 12.21
C ALA A 117 -0.01 -11.48 11.86
N ALA A 118 0.66 -12.56 12.24
CA ALA A 118 2.11 -12.68 12.12
C ALA A 118 2.63 -12.54 10.67
N LEU A 119 1.93 -13.07 9.66
CA LEU A 119 2.33 -12.91 8.26
C LEU A 119 2.12 -11.46 7.77
N ALA A 120 1.07 -10.78 8.25
CA ALA A 120 0.90 -9.37 7.95
C ALA A 120 2.00 -8.53 8.62
N ALA A 121 2.33 -8.80 9.88
CA ALA A 121 3.43 -8.13 10.58
C ALA A 121 4.78 -8.36 9.89
N LEU A 122 5.07 -9.59 9.45
CA LEU A 122 6.28 -9.93 8.70
C LEU A 122 6.38 -9.14 7.39
N THR A 123 5.33 -9.17 6.57
CA THR A 123 5.38 -8.56 5.23
C THR A 123 5.22 -7.05 5.29
N LYS A 124 4.25 -6.52 6.01
CA LYS A 124 4.01 -5.07 6.13
C LYS A 124 5.08 -4.39 7.00
N GLY A 125 5.64 -5.11 8.00
CA GLY A 125 6.83 -4.64 8.74
C GLY A 125 8.06 -4.54 7.84
N GLY A 126 8.24 -5.49 6.91
CA GLY A 126 9.24 -5.42 5.86
C GLY A 126 9.04 -4.18 4.96
N LEU A 127 7.79 -3.88 4.56
CA LEU A 127 7.48 -2.66 3.79
C LEU A 127 7.79 -1.38 4.59
N SER A 128 7.53 -1.35 5.89
CA SER A 128 7.89 -0.20 6.74
C SER A 128 9.41 -0.01 6.83
N ALA A 129 10.17 -1.09 6.92
CA ALA A 129 11.63 -1.03 6.95
C ALA A 129 12.21 -0.58 5.60
N VAL A 130 11.75 -1.17 4.49
CA VAL A 130 12.24 -0.83 3.15
C VAL A 130 11.84 0.58 2.72
N THR A 131 10.73 1.14 3.22
CA THR A 131 10.35 2.55 3.01
C THR A 131 11.48 3.49 3.42
N ARG A 132 12.04 3.30 4.62
CA ARG A 132 13.16 4.13 5.11
C ARG A 132 14.43 3.90 4.30
N SER A 133 14.72 2.64 3.94
CA SER A 133 15.89 2.30 3.14
C SER A 133 15.86 3.00 1.77
N LEU A 134 14.75 2.84 1.03
CA LEU A 134 14.59 3.46 -0.28
C LEU A 134 14.52 4.99 -0.21
N ALA A 135 13.92 5.55 0.86
CA ALA A 135 13.90 6.98 1.08
C ALA A 135 15.31 7.58 1.13
N ILE A 136 16.23 6.95 1.86
CA ILE A 136 17.62 7.40 1.95
C ILE A 136 18.38 7.13 0.65
N GLU A 137 18.17 5.97 0.02
CA GLU A 137 18.85 5.58 -1.22
C GLU A 137 18.54 6.53 -2.38
N TYR A 138 17.29 7.02 -2.47
CA TYR A 138 16.81 7.79 -3.63
C TYR A 138 16.56 9.28 -3.34
N ALA A 139 16.73 9.77 -2.12
CA ALA A 139 16.50 11.18 -1.76
C ALA A 139 17.31 12.14 -2.64
N SER A 140 18.61 11.88 -2.85
CA SER A 140 19.49 12.70 -3.68
C SER A 140 19.14 12.66 -5.18
N ARG A 141 18.27 11.73 -5.57
CA ARG A 141 17.76 11.56 -6.95
C ARG A 141 16.36 12.15 -7.12
N GLY A 142 15.87 12.91 -6.13
CA GLY A 142 14.58 13.56 -6.17
C GLY A 142 13.38 12.62 -6.01
N ILE A 143 13.57 11.40 -5.51
CA ILE A 143 12.48 10.44 -5.27
C ILE A 143 12.23 10.33 -3.77
N ARG A 144 10.98 10.56 -3.36
CA ARG A 144 10.52 10.39 -1.97
C ARG A 144 9.87 9.02 -1.81
N VAL A 145 10.01 8.43 -0.65
CA VAL A 145 9.36 7.15 -0.31
C VAL A 145 8.78 7.25 1.09
N ASN A 146 7.48 7.06 1.21
CA ASN A 146 6.76 7.12 2.47
C ASN A 146 5.81 5.91 2.59
N ALA A 147 5.23 5.73 3.76
CA ALA A 147 4.19 4.74 3.97
C ALA A 147 3.00 5.34 4.71
N ASP A 148 1.82 4.86 4.38
CA ASP A 148 0.60 5.01 5.13
C ASP A 148 0.40 3.75 5.99
N SER A 149 0.08 3.92 7.27
CA SER A 149 -0.11 2.84 8.24
C SER A 149 -1.53 2.88 8.78
N PRO A 150 -2.49 2.29 8.04
CA PRO A 150 -3.89 2.34 8.43
C PRO A 150 -4.20 1.46 9.63
N GLY A 151 -5.22 1.87 10.40
CA GLY A 151 -5.99 0.98 11.24
C GLY A 151 -6.94 0.11 10.43
N VAL A 152 -8.08 -0.28 11.01
CA VAL A 152 -9.10 -1.03 10.28
C VAL A 152 -10.00 -0.07 9.52
N ILE A 153 -10.05 -0.23 8.19
CA ILE A 153 -10.78 0.64 7.26
C ILE A 153 -12.01 -0.08 6.74
N LYS A 154 -13.15 0.61 6.65
CA LYS A 154 -14.38 0.09 6.07
C LYS A 154 -14.20 -0.17 4.58
N THR A 155 -14.08 -1.44 4.24
CA THR A 155 -13.95 -1.96 2.89
C THR A 155 -14.72 -3.27 2.78
N PRO A 156 -14.95 -3.82 1.58
CA PRO A 156 -15.56 -5.15 1.42
C PRO A 156 -14.81 -6.30 2.12
N MET A 157 -13.57 -6.07 2.58
CA MET A 157 -12.81 -7.03 3.39
C MET A 157 -13.44 -7.27 4.76
N HIS A 158 -14.21 -6.31 5.28
CA HIS A 158 -14.81 -6.35 6.61
C HIS A 158 -16.33 -6.39 6.52
N PRO A 159 -16.97 -7.55 6.83
CA PRO A 159 -18.42 -7.68 6.86
C PRO A 159 -19.08 -6.69 7.84
N LEU A 160 -20.26 -6.18 7.49
CA LEU A 160 -20.94 -5.10 8.20
C LEU A 160 -21.16 -5.43 9.68
N GLU A 161 -21.47 -6.68 9.98
CA GLU A 161 -21.67 -7.20 11.35
C GLU A 161 -20.42 -7.11 12.24
N THR A 162 -19.24 -6.95 11.65
CA THR A 162 -17.97 -6.82 12.39
C THR A 162 -17.61 -5.36 12.70
N HIS A 163 -18.29 -4.39 12.10
CA HIS A 163 -17.87 -2.98 12.13
C HIS A 163 -17.87 -2.38 13.54
N GLU A 164 -18.84 -2.73 14.40
CA GLU A 164 -18.90 -2.23 15.78
C GLU A 164 -17.68 -2.72 16.59
N ALA A 165 -17.40 -4.03 16.53
CA ALA A 165 -16.28 -4.63 17.24
C ALA A 165 -14.92 -4.13 16.71
N LEU A 166 -14.80 -3.96 15.39
CA LEU A 166 -13.58 -3.42 14.76
C LEU A 166 -13.42 -1.92 15.04
N GLY A 167 -14.51 -1.17 15.15
CA GLY A 167 -14.48 0.25 15.54
C GLY A 167 -13.95 0.45 16.95
N ALA A 168 -14.31 -0.44 17.87
CA ALA A 168 -13.85 -0.40 19.25
C ALA A 168 -12.33 -0.63 19.44
N LEU A 169 -11.64 -1.13 18.40
CA LEU A 169 -10.18 -1.27 18.41
C LEU A 169 -9.44 0.10 18.30
N HIS A 170 -10.16 1.16 17.96
CA HIS A 170 -9.58 2.47 17.73
C HIS A 170 -10.00 3.44 18.84
N PRO A 171 -9.08 4.15 19.51
CA PRO A 171 -9.41 5.15 20.52
C PRO A 171 -10.44 6.21 20.09
N VAL A 172 -10.49 6.55 18.80
CA VAL A 172 -11.53 7.46 18.25
C VAL A 172 -12.92 6.85 18.17
N GLY A 173 -13.09 5.54 18.49
CA GLY A 173 -14.37 4.84 18.58
C GLY A 173 -15.04 4.49 17.25
N ARG A 174 -14.31 4.54 16.12
CA ARG A 174 -14.80 4.16 14.79
C ARG A 174 -13.73 3.49 13.95
N MET A 175 -14.14 2.71 12.97
CA MET A 175 -13.28 2.32 11.86
C MET A 175 -12.92 3.56 11.01
N GLY A 176 -11.78 3.52 10.33
CA GLY A 176 -11.48 4.49 9.29
C GLY A 176 -12.37 4.32 8.06
N GLU A 177 -12.51 5.38 7.29
CA GLU A 177 -13.15 5.38 5.97
C GLU A 177 -12.07 5.38 4.88
N ILE A 178 -12.42 4.99 3.66
CA ILE A 178 -11.51 5.07 2.50
C ILE A 178 -11.01 6.50 2.31
N ALA A 179 -11.85 7.50 2.58
CA ALA A 179 -11.51 8.91 2.49
C ALA A 179 -10.36 9.29 3.44
N ASP A 180 -10.31 8.74 4.67
CA ASP A 180 -9.22 9.01 5.63
C ASP A 180 -7.86 8.61 5.03
N ILE A 181 -7.80 7.48 4.30
CA ILE A 181 -6.58 6.99 3.63
C ILE A 181 -6.25 7.80 2.37
N VAL A 182 -7.26 8.16 1.59
CA VAL A 182 -7.04 9.00 0.40
C VAL A 182 -6.45 10.36 0.80
N GLU A 183 -6.98 10.99 1.85
CA GLU A 183 -6.49 12.28 2.36
C GLU A 183 -5.05 12.20 2.86
N SER A 184 -4.68 11.12 3.56
CA SER A 184 -3.31 10.90 4.04
C SER A 184 -2.32 10.72 2.90
N ILE A 185 -2.69 9.94 1.88
CA ILE A 185 -1.84 9.73 0.68
C ILE A 185 -1.67 11.06 -0.07
N LEU A 186 -2.73 11.85 -0.23
CA LEU A 186 -2.67 13.17 -0.87
C LEU A 186 -1.83 14.17 -0.06
N TYR A 187 -1.89 14.09 1.28
CA TYR A 187 -0.99 14.86 2.13
C TYR A 187 0.47 14.48 1.87
N LEU A 188 0.82 13.19 1.91
CA LEU A 188 2.18 12.72 1.62
C LEU A 188 2.65 13.11 0.22
N GLU A 189 1.74 13.11 -0.76
CA GLU A 189 2.02 13.53 -2.13
C GLU A 189 2.40 15.02 -2.18
N SER A 190 1.65 15.87 -1.51
CA SER A 190 1.88 17.32 -1.48
C SER A 190 3.05 17.76 -0.59
N ALA A 191 3.41 16.96 0.42
CA ALA A 191 4.43 17.27 1.42
C ALA A 191 5.85 17.02 0.89
N SER A 192 6.37 17.92 0.07
CA SER A 192 7.64 17.76 -0.65
C SER A 192 8.89 17.58 0.23
N PHE A 193 8.82 17.93 1.52
CA PHE A 193 9.91 17.78 2.49
C PHE A 193 9.79 16.53 3.38
N VAL A 194 8.81 15.66 3.09
CA VAL A 194 8.55 14.41 3.84
C VAL A 194 9.03 13.21 3.02
N THR A 195 10.00 12.46 3.54
CA THR A 195 10.47 11.17 2.99
C THR A 195 10.95 10.26 4.13
N GLY A 196 10.72 8.95 4.01
CA GLY A 196 11.03 7.96 5.06
C GLY A 196 10.00 7.89 6.18
N GLU A 197 8.88 8.62 6.06
CA GLU A 197 7.82 8.68 7.06
C GLU A 197 6.91 7.44 6.99
N ILE A 198 6.45 7.00 8.15
CA ILE A 198 5.37 6.02 8.32
C ILE A 198 4.23 6.76 9.00
N LEU A 199 3.30 7.28 8.21
CA LEU A 199 2.16 8.06 8.69
C LEU A 199 1.07 7.14 9.23
N HIS A 200 0.78 7.21 10.52
CA HIS A 200 -0.28 6.43 11.15
C HIS A 200 -1.65 7.08 10.94
N VAL A 201 -2.54 6.36 10.28
CA VAL A 201 -3.93 6.76 10.01
C VAL A 201 -4.84 5.69 10.60
N ASP A 202 -4.83 5.56 11.92
CA ASP A 202 -5.32 4.41 12.66
C ASP A 202 -6.22 4.76 13.83
N GLY A 203 -6.71 6.00 13.88
CA GLY A 203 -7.60 6.47 14.95
C GLY A 203 -6.99 6.39 16.35
N GLY A 204 -5.66 6.46 16.45
CA GLY A 204 -4.91 6.41 17.70
C GLY A 204 -4.49 5.02 18.15
N GLN A 205 -4.77 3.97 17.36
CA GLN A 205 -4.49 2.57 17.73
C GLN A 205 -3.01 2.33 18.07
N SER A 206 -2.08 2.95 17.33
CA SER A 206 -0.64 2.80 17.57
C SER A 206 -0.08 3.75 18.64
N ALA A 207 -0.86 4.75 19.06
CA ALA A 207 -0.43 5.71 20.10
C ALA A 207 -0.53 5.13 21.53
N GLY A 208 -1.25 4.03 21.71
CA GLY A 208 -1.45 3.35 23.00
C GLY A 208 -2.91 3.38 23.46
N HIS A 209 -3.19 2.65 24.56
CA HIS A 209 -4.49 2.56 25.24
C HIS A 209 -4.34 3.04 26.69
#